data_4523a2c1a4269bbf281909140b9d3db3
#
_entry.id   4523a2c1a4269bbf281909140b9d3db3
#
_cell.length_a   1.000
_cell.length_b   1.000
_cell.length_c   1.000
_cell.angle_alpha   90.00
_cell.angle_beta   90.00
_cell.angle_gamma   90.00
#
_symmetry.space_group_name_H-M   'P 1'
#
loop_
_entity.id
_entity.type
_entity.pdbx_description
1 polymer ?
#
loop_
_entity_poly.entity_id
_entity_poly.type
_entity_poly.pdbx_seq_one_letter_code
_entity_poly.pdbx_strand_id
1 'polypeptide(L)'
;MKIVIIDNYDSFTYNLSHLLKELGAKVDVVRNDKFELKDLEQYDKIVLSPGPGIPSEAGLLLDVIRTYAGRKPILGVCLGHQAIGEVFGASLENLKEVYHGVQTEGTQLGNDYIFEGLPERVMMGRYHSWVVAKDSVPECLEVTAMSDDGEIMAMRHRQYDIHGIQFHPESVLTPEGKTIVGNFIKH
;
A
#
# COMPACT_ATOMS: atom_id res chain seq x y z
N MET A 1 -11.58 -3.96 16.16
CA MET A 1 -11.24 -3.05 15.05
C MET A 1 -11.77 -3.61 13.75
N LYS A 2 -12.48 -2.79 13.00
CA LYS A 2 -13.06 -3.14 11.70
C LYS A 2 -12.24 -2.51 10.59
N ILE A 3 -11.73 -3.33 9.68
CA ILE A 3 -10.93 -2.88 8.53
C ILE A 3 -11.65 -3.28 7.25
N VAL A 4 -11.71 -2.37 6.29
CA VAL A 4 -12.18 -2.68 4.94
C VAL A 4 -10.97 -2.78 4.00
N ILE A 5 -10.97 -3.80 3.15
CA ILE A 5 -10.05 -3.90 2.03
C ILE A 5 -10.82 -3.51 0.77
N ILE A 6 -10.31 -2.52 0.05
CA ILE A 6 -10.79 -2.20 -1.28
C ILE A 6 -10.10 -3.16 -2.24
N ASP A 7 -10.87 -4.09 -2.78
CA ASP A 7 -10.37 -5.12 -3.70
C ASP A 7 -10.28 -4.56 -5.12
N ASN A 8 -9.08 -4.44 -5.63
CA ASN A 8 -8.82 -3.97 -7.00
C ASN A 8 -8.80 -5.12 -8.00
N TYR A 9 -9.62 -6.15 -7.77
CA TYR A 9 -9.73 -7.34 -8.64
C TYR A 9 -8.41 -8.08 -8.73
N ASP A 10 -7.81 -8.32 -7.56
CA ASP A 10 -6.52 -8.96 -7.45
C ASP A 10 -6.60 -10.32 -6.77
N SER A 11 -5.81 -11.29 -7.26
CA SER A 11 -5.78 -12.63 -6.69
C SER A 11 -5.17 -12.69 -5.28
N PHE A 12 -4.36 -11.70 -4.91
CA PHE A 12 -3.71 -11.64 -3.59
C PHE A 12 -4.56 -10.97 -2.52
N THR A 13 -5.73 -10.43 -2.87
CA THR A 13 -6.60 -9.72 -1.92
C THR A 13 -6.98 -10.58 -0.72
N TYR A 14 -7.30 -11.84 -0.95
CA TYR A 14 -7.70 -12.74 0.13
C TYR A 14 -6.53 -13.16 1.00
N ASN A 15 -5.31 -13.23 0.45
CA ASN A 15 -4.10 -13.44 1.26
C ASN A 15 -3.89 -12.27 2.22
N LEU A 16 -4.12 -11.06 1.74
CA LEU A 16 -4.05 -9.86 2.56
C LEU A 16 -5.14 -9.85 3.64
N SER A 17 -6.37 -10.24 3.27
CA SER A 17 -7.48 -10.41 4.22
C SER A 17 -7.15 -11.44 5.32
N HIS A 18 -6.59 -12.57 4.94
CA HIS A 18 -6.17 -13.61 5.87
C HIS A 18 -5.13 -13.08 6.87
N LEU A 19 -4.15 -12.35 6.37
CA LEU A 19 -3.10 -11.76 7.20
C LEU A 19 -3.68 -10.79 8.23
N LEU A 20 -4.59 -9.92 7.81
CA LEU A 20 -5.25 -8.99 8.72
C LEU A 20 -6.08 -9.70 9.79
N LYS A 21 -6.82 -10.73 9.40
CA LYS A 21 -7.63 -11.54 10.33
C LYS A 21 -6.76 -12.29 11.33
N GLU A 22 -5.65 -12.84 10.88
CA GLU A 22 -4.68 -13.51 11.73
C GLU A 22 -4.12 -12.57 12.79
N LEU A 23 -4.00 -11.30 12.45
CA LEU A 23 -3.54 -10.26 13.38
C LEU A 23 -4.66 -9.70 14.28
N GLY A 24 -5.87 -10.26 14.21
CA GLY A 24 -6.95 -9.94 15.12
C GLY A 24 -7.97 -8.93 14.62
N ALA A 25 -7.88 -8.46 13.38
CA ALA A 25 -8.85 -7.52 12.83
C ALA A 25 -10.10 -8.23 12.30
N LYS A 26 -11.23 -7.52 12.32
CA LYS A 26 -12.43 -7.90 11.58
C LYS A 26 -12.32 -7.26 10.20
N VAL A 27 -12.44 -8.06 9.15
CA VAL A 27 -12.13 -7.61 7.79
C VAL A 27 -13.31 -7.86 6.87
N ASP A 28 -13.74 -6.80 6.18
CA ASP A 28 -14.66 -6.91 5.04
C ASP A 28 -13.88 -6.58 3.76
N VAL A 29 -14.20 -7.27 2.68
CA VAL A 29 -13.60 -7.06 1.37
C VAL A 29 -14.68 -6.55 0.43
N VAL A 30 -14.47 -5.38 -0.17
CA VAL A 30 -15.40 -4.80 -1.14
C VAL A 30 -14.66 -4.48 -2.43
N ARG A 31 -15.23 -4.82 -3.57
CA ARG A 31 -14.64 -4.51 -4.87
C ARG A 31 -14.70 -3.02 -5.15
N ASN A 32 -13.68 -2.49 -5.83
CA ASN A 32 -13.46 -1.06 -6.01
C ASN A 32 -14.59 -0.32 -6.75
N ASP A 33 -15.52 -1.04 -7.36
CA ASP A 33 -16.66 -0.50 -8.10
C ASP A 33 -18.02 -0.98 -7.55
N LYS A 34 -18.06 -1.59 -6.36
CA LYS A 34 -19.26 -2.24 -5.82
C LYS A 34 -19.65 -1.70 -4.44
N PHE A 35 -19.45 -0.43 -4.19
CA PHE A 35 -19.83 0.23 -2.93
C PHE A 35 -20.07 1.71 -3.17
N GLU A 36 -20.66 2.40 -2.20
CA GLU A 36 -20.71 3.85 -2.16
C GLU A 36 -19.65 4.37 -1.17
N LEU A 37 -19.07 5.53 -1.43
CA LEU A 37 -18.01 6.08 -0.58
C LEU A 37 -18.42 6.20 0.89
N LYS A 38 -19.68 6.60 1.14
CA LYS A 38 -20.22 6.71 2.50
C LYS A 38 -20.28 5.38 3.25
N ASP A 39 -20.30 4.26 2.55
CA ASP A 39 -20.35 2.94 3.18
C ASP A 39 -19.08 2.64 3.99
N LEU A 40 -17.99 3.34 3.69
CA LEU A 40 -16.72 3.13 4.38
C LEU A 40 -16.64 3.83 5.73
N GLU A 41 -17.61 4.67 6.07
CA GLU A 41 -17.64 5.38 7.37
C GLU A 41 -17.63 4.43 8.57
N GLN A 42 -18.17 3.25 8.42
CA GLN A 42 -18.28 2.27 9.51
C GLN A 42 -16.96 1.59 9.87
N TYR A 43 -15.93 1.75 9.05
CA TYR A 43 -14.65 1.10 9.28
C TYR A 43 -13.65 1.99 10.01
N ASP A 44 -12.77 1.39 10.79
CA ASP A 44 -11.73 2.11 11.52
C ASP A 44 -10.55 2.43 10.63
N LYS A 45 -10.20 1.51 9.73
CA LYS A 45 -9.04 1.67 8.82
C LYS A 45 -9.38 1.12 7.44
N ILE A 46 -8.65 1.60 6.44
CA ILE A 46 -8.81 1.23 5.03
C ILE A 46 -7.50 0.65 4.51
N VAL A 47 -7.58 -0.50 3.84
CA VAL A 47 -6.46 -1.10 3.13
C VAL A 47 -6.81 -1.16 1.65
N LEU A 48 -5.90 -0.69 0.80
CA LEU A 48 -6.07 -0.68 -0.65
C LEU A 48 -5.24 -1.82 -1.22
N SER A 49 -5.89 -2.79 -1.87
CA SER A 49 -5.23 -4.01 -2.35
C SER A 49 -4.34 -3.77 -3.55
N PRO A 50 -3.44 -4.71 -3.86
CA PRO A 50 -2.85 -4.78 -5.18
C PRO A 50 -3.92 -4.89 -6.26
N GLY A 51 -3.54 -4.73 -7.52
CA GLY A 51 -4.45 -4.92 -8.64
C GLY A 51 -3.75 -4.71 -9.96
N PRO A 52 -4.42 -5.10 -11.06
CA PRO A 52 -3.88 -4.93 -12.40
C PRO A 52 -4.03 -3.48 -12.89
N GLY A 53 -3.30 -3.15 -13.96
CA GLY A 53 -3.42 -1.87 -14.62
C GLY A 53 -2.84 -0.70 -13.84
N ILE A 54 -3.47 0.46 -13.98
CA ILE A 54 -3.06 1.69 -13.31
C ILE A 54 -4.22 2.22 -12.45
N PRO A 55 -3.93 3.06 -11.43
CA PRO A 55 -4.96 3.49 -10.48
C PRO A 55 -6.18 4.17 -11.09
N SER A 56 -6.00 4.94 -12.14
CA SER A 56 -7.12 5.65 -12.80
C SER A 56 -8.15 4.72 -13.43
N GLU A 57 -7.79 3.45 -13.66
CA GLU A 57 -8.67 2.42 -14.22
C GLU A 57 -9.33 1.56 -13.14
N ALA A 58 -9.08 1.85 -11.87
CA ALA A 58 -9.45 1.00 -10.74
C ALA A 58 -10.70 1.51 -10.00
N GLY A 59 -11.80 1.75 -10.72
CA GLY A 59 -13.08 2.12 -10.12
C GLY A 59 -12.99 3.34 -9.21
N LEU A 60 -13.38 3.20 -7.96
CA LEU A 60 -13.40 4.28 -6.97
C LEU A 60 -12.12 4.41 -6.16
N LEU A 61 -11.03 3.72 -6.54
CA LEU A 61 -9.80 3.68 -5.75
C LEU A 61 -9.27 5.08 -5.41
N LEU A 62 -9.13 5.96 -6.39
CA LEU A 62 -8.63 7.32 -6.17
C LEU A 62 -9.60 8.13 -5.29
N ASP A 63 -10.91 7.95 -5.49
CA ASP A 63 -11.94 8.66 -4.72
C ASP A 63 -11.94 8.25 -3.24
N VAL A 64 -11.64 6.99 -2.94
CA VAL A 64 -11.50 6.52 -1.56
C VAL A 64 -10.41 7.31 -0.84
N ILE A 65 -9.25 7.45 -1.47
CA ILE A 65 -8.13 8.19 -0.89
C ILE A 65 -8.50 9.65 -0.69
N ARG A 66 -9.07 10.29 -1.71
CA ARG A 66 -9.47 11.70 -1.63
C ARG A 66 -10.51 11.96 -0.53
N THR A 67 -11.46 11.03 -0.38
CA THR A 67 -12.55 11.19 0.59
C THR A 67 -12.06 11.01 2.02
N TYR A 68 -11.18 10.05 2.27
CA TYR A 68 -10.80 9.65 3.62
C TYR A 68 -9.42 10.11 4.07
N ALA A 69 -8.68 10.82 3.21
CA ALA A 69 -7.41 11.44 3.60
C ALA A 69 -7.62 12.38 4.80
N GLY A 70 -6.86 12.14 5.88
CA GLY A 70 -6.99 12.92 7.11
C GLY A 70 -8.17 12.51 7.99
N ARG A 71 -8.97 11.53 7.57
CA ARG A 71 -10.14 11.06 8.33
C ARG A 71 -9.97 9.64 8.84
N LYS A 72 -9.31 8.77 8.08
CA LYS A 72 -9.06 7.38 8.46
C LYS A 72 -7.64 6.97 8.08
N PRO A 73 -6.99 6.11 8.88
CA PRO A 73 -5.72 5.52 8.47
C PRO A 73 -5.89 4.70 7.19
N ILE A 74 -4.93 4.83 6.26
CA ILE A 74 -4.93 4.14 4.97
C ILE A 74 -3.59 3.47 4.73
N LEU A 75 -3.61 2.20 4.35
CA LEU A 75 -2.45 1.47 3.88
C LEU A 75 -2.71 1.04 2.44
N GLY A 76 -1.88 1.50 1.50
CA GLY A 76 -1.96 1.10 0.11
C GLY A 76 -0.86 0.12 -0.25
N VAL A 77 -1.23 -0.98 -0.92
CA VAL A 77 -0.30 -2.02 -1.34
C VAL A 77 -0.25 -2.08 -2.86
N CYS A 78 0.94 -1.98 -3.43
CA CYS A 78 1.20 -2.06 -4.87
C CYS A 78 0.37 -1.03 -5.65
N LEU A 79 -0.72 -1.41 -6.29
CA LEU A 79 -1.63 -0.48 -6.97
C LEU A 79 -2.16 0.59 -6.01
N GLY A 80 -2.48 0.21 -4.78
CA GLY A 80 -2.93 1.14 -3.74
C GLY A 80 -1.86 2.17 -3.37
N HIS A 81 -0.61 1.76 -3.31
CA HIS A 81 0.54 2.64 -3.11
C HIS A 81 0.67 3.65 -4.27
N GLN A 82 0.57 3.15 -5.50
CA GLN A 82 0.64 4.00 -6.69
C GLN A 82 -0.51 5.02 -6.71
N ALA A 83 -1.70 4.59 -6.30
CA ALA A 83 -2.86 5.47 -6.19
C ALA A 83 -2.64 6.60 -5.18
N ILE A 84 -2.03 6.30 -4.04
CA ILE A 84 -1.66 7.31 -3.05
C ILE A 84 -0.71 8.34 -3.69
N GLY A 85 0.30 7.86 -4.40
CA GLY A 85 1.20 8.76 -5.13
C GLY A 85 0.46 9.69 -6.06
N GLU A 86 -0.40 9.16 -6.91
CA GLU A 86 -1.13 9.96 -7.90
C GLU A 86 -2.10 10.97 -7.26
N VAL A 87 -2.82 10.58 -6.22
CA VAL A 87 -3.77 11.48 -5.55
C VAL A 87 -3.07 12.73 -5.02
N PHE A 88 -1.85 12.58 -4.51
CA PHE A 88 -1.11 13.69 -3.92
C PHE A 88 -0.18 14.41 -4.90
N GLY A 89 -0.14 14.00 -6.16
CA GLY A 89 0.54 14.75 -7.20
C GLY A 89 1.77 14.10 -7.82
N ALA A 90 2.11 12.85 -7.43
CA ALA A 90 3.18 12.11 -8.06
C ALA A 90 2.72 11.53 -9.41
N SER A 91 3.66 11.18 -10.26
CA SER A 91 3.40 10.47 -11.51
C SER A 91 3.93 9.05 -11.46
N LEU A 92 3.42 8.21 -12.35
CA LEU A 92 3.84 6.81 -12.46
C LEU A 92 4.75 6.62 -13.67
N GLU A 93 5.67 5.68 -13.54
CA GLU A 93 6.61 5.30 -14.59
C GLU A 93 6.49 3.81 -14.84
N ASN A 94 6.41 3.40 -16.12
CA ASN A 94 6.40 1.99 -16.49
C ASN A 94 7.84 1.53 -16.68
N LEU A 95 8.28 0.60 -15.84
CA LEU A 95 9.62 0.05 -15.94
C LEU A 95 9.76 -0.87 -17.16
N LYS A 96 10.97 -1.00 -17.68
CA LYS A 96 11.27 -1.96 -18.76
C LYS A 96 11.17 -3.39 -18.26
N GLU A 97 11.49 -3.62 -16.99
CA GLU A 97 11.42 -4.93 -16.36
C GLU A 97 10.07 -5.13 -15.69
N VAL A 98 9.53 -6.33 -15.82
CA VAL A 98 8.32 -6.74 -15.09
C VAL A 98 8.77 -7.63 -13.94
N TYR A 99 8.46 -7.21 -12.72
CA TYR A 99 8.69 -8.02 -11.53
C TYR A 99 7.46 -8.90 -11.32
N HIS A 100 7.66 -10.21 -11.34
CA HIS A 100 6.58 -11.17 -11.17
C HIS A 100 7.02 -12.27 -10.19
N GLY A 101 6.82 -12.02 -8.90
CA GLY A 101 7.28 -12.92 -7.86
C GLY A 101 8.79 -12.88 -7.69
N VAL A 102 9.37 -11.69 -7.63
CA VAL A 102 10.82 -11.50 -7.46
C VAL A 102 11.08 -10.90 -6.08
N GLN A 103 11.97 -11.54 -5.33
CA GLN A 103 12.43 -11.01 -4.06
C GLN A 103 13.64 -10.10 -4.29
N THR A 104 13.55 -8.87 -3.83
CA THR A 104 14.68 -7.93 -3.85
C THR A 104 14.89 -7.37 -2.45
N GLU A 105 16.06 -6.81 -2.23
CA GLU A 105 16.37 -6.17 -0.95
C GLU A 105 16.25 -4.67 -1.08
N GLY A 106 15.81 -4.02 -0.01
CA GLY A 106 15.69 -2.57 0.05
C GLY A 106 16.09 -2.02 1.38
N THR A 107 16.19 -0.70 1.47
CA THR A 107 16.61 0.02 2.66
C THR A 107 15.51 0.94 3.14
N GLN A 108 15.22 0.92 4.44
CA GLN A 108 14.35 1.91 5.06
C GLN A 108 15.01 3.28 5.08
N LEU A 109 14.20 4.30 4.87
CA LEU A 109 14.61 5.70 4.94
C LEU A 109 13.63 6.45 5.83
N GLY A 110 14.11 7.50 6.50
CA GLY A 110 13.22 8.31 7.31
C GLY A 110 12.63 7.55 8.50
N ASN A 111 11.38 7.86 8.80
CA ASN A 111 10.75 7.39 10.02
C ASN A 111 9.26 7.11 9.77
N ASP A 112 8.93 5.83 9.61
CA ASP A 112 7.54 5.40 9.47
C ASP A 112 7.26 4.29 10.48
N TYR A 113 6.18 4.44 11.26
CA TYR A 113 5.84 3.47 12.31
C TYR A 113 5.53 2.07 11.75
N ILE A 114 5.12 1.94 10.49
CA ILE A 114 4.86 0.60 9.91
C ILE A 114 6.13 -0.25 9.84
N PHE A 115 7.30 0.37 9.87
CA PHE A 115 8.59 -0.33 9.87
C PHE A 115 9.19 -0.47 11.27
N GLU A 116 8.47 -0.12 12.32
CA GLU A 116 8.97 -0.21 13.69
C GLU A 116 9.35 -1.65 14.04
N GLY A 117 10.51 -1.81 14.66
CA GLY A 117 11.03 -3.12 15.05
C GLY A 117 11.71 -3.91 13.94
N LEU A 118 11.77 -3.37 12.72
CA LEU A 118 12.43 -4.02 11.59
C LEU A 118 13.87 -3.54 11.44
N PRO A 119 14.75 -4.40 10.86
CA PRO A 119 16.10 -3.95 10.51
C PRO A 119 16.07 -2.92 9.40
N GLU A 120 17.15 -2.18 9.21
CA GLU A 120 17.27 -1.18 8.16
C GLU A 120 17.11 -1.78 6.77
N ARG A 121 17.60 -3.01 6.57
CA ARG A 121 17.50 -3.74 5.31
C ARG A 121 16.34 -4.72 5.37
N VAL A 122 15.46 -4.69 4.36
CA VAL A 122 14.24 -5.50 4.32
C VAL A 122 14.13 -6.21 2.97
N MET A 123 13.79 -7.50 3.01
CA MET A 123 13.50 -8.28 1.81
C MET A 123 12.06 -8.01 1.38
N MET A 124 11.86 -7.80 0.08
CA MET A 124 10.60 -7.33 -0.50
C MET A 124 10.18 -8.20 -1.67
N GLY A 125 8.96 -8.75 -1.61
CA GLY A 125 8.37 -9.49 -2.72
C GLY A 125 7.69 -8.52 -3.70
N ARG A 126 8.11 -8.54 -4.95
CA ARG A 126 7.67 -7.57 -5.96
C ARG A 126 6.89 -8.26 -7.08
N TYR A 127 5.75 -7.63 -7.45
CA TYR A 127 4.85 -8.11 -8.49
C TYR A 127 4.30 -6.91 -9.28
N HIS A 128 5.20 -6.13 -9.90
CA HIS A 128 4.80 -4.89 -10.58
C HIS A 128 5.71 -4.54 -11.74
N SER A 129 5.20 -3.72 -12.66
CA SER A 129 5.99 -3.07 -13.71
C SER A 129 5.90 -1.54 -13.63
N TRP A 130 4.94 -1.01 -12.87
CA TRP A 130 4.80 0.43 -12.64
C TRP A 130 5.34 0.80 -11.28
N VAL A 131 5.93 1.99 -11.19
CA VAL A 131 6.44 2.58 -9.94
C VAL A 131 6.07 4.06 -9.88
N VAL A 132 6.12 4.63 -8.68
CA VAL A 132 6.06 6.08 -8.51
C VAL A 132 7.41 6.64 -8.98
N ALA A 133 7.36 7.60 -9.91
CA ALA A 133 8.57 8.22 -10.45
C ALA A 133 9.30 9.02 -9.38
N LYS A 134 10.61 8.78 -9.24
CA LYS A 134 11.44 9.33 -8.15
C LYS A 134 11.49 10.85 -8.12
N ASP A 135 11.47 11.47 -9.28
CA ASP A 135 11.54 12.93 -9.42
C ASP A 135 10.18 13.62 -9.35
N SER A 136 9.11 12.86 -9.17
CA SER A 136 7.74 13.37 -9.15
C SER A 136 7.13 13.47 -7.75
N VAL A 137 7.82 13.00 -6.72
CA VAL A 137 7.27 12.91 -5.36
C VAL A 137 7.03 14.32 -4.80
N PRO A 138 5.77 14.66 -4.46
CA PRO A 138 5.48 15.98 -3.91
C PRO A 138 6.01 16.11 -2.47
N GLU A 139 6.10 17.35 -2.01
CA GLU A 139 6.63 17.64 -0.67
C GLU A 139 5.80 17.01 0.46
N CYS A 140 4.49 16.82 0.26
CA CYS A 140 3.61 16.23 1.27
C CYS A 140 3.85 14.73 1.49
N LEU A 141 4.59 14.06 0.59
CA LEU A 141 4.93 12.66 0.71
C LEU A 141 6.41 12.48 1.05
N GLU A 142 6.70 11.55 1.93
CA GLU A 142 8.08 11.18 2.27
C GLU A 142 8.34 9.76 1.78
N VAL A 143 9.45 9.57 1.06
CA VAL A 143 9.90 8.24 0.66
C VAL A 143 10.50 7.55 1.89
N THR A 144 10.00 6.36 2.21
CA THR A 144 10.37 5.65 3.44
C THR A 144 11.08 4.32 3.17
N ALA A 145 11.17 3.89 1.92
CA ALA A 145 12.02 2.76 1.53
C ALA A 145 12.37 2.84 0.05
N MET A 146 13.59 2.40 -0.28
CA MET A 146 14.10 2.30 -1.65
C MET A 146 14.65 0.91 -1.87
N SER A 147 14.39 0.33 -3.03
CA SER A 147 15.04 -0.91 -3.44
C SER A 147 16.50 -0.67 -3.83
N ASP A 148 17.31 -1.74 -3.84
CA ASP A 148 18.71 -1.63 -4.23
C ASP A 148 18.88 -1.22 -5.71
N ASP A 149 17.89 -1.52 -6.55
CA ASP A 149 17.87 -1.07 -7.95
C ASP A 149 17.39 0.39 -8.10
N GLY A 150 17.14 1.08 -6.99
CA GLY A 150 16.89 2.53 -6.99
C GLY A 150 15.43 2.94 -7.19
N GLU A 151 14.46 2.05 -6.94
CA GLU A 151 13.05 2.37 -7.07
C GLU A 151 12.39 2.64 -5.71
N ILE A 152 11.37 3.49 -5.70
CA ILE A 152 10.60 3.78 -4.49
C ILE A 152 9.80 2.54 -4.09
N MET A 153 10.00 2.08 -2.86
CA MET A 153 9.31 0.90 -2.33
C MET A 153 8.31 1.25 -1.23
N ALA A 154 8.40 2.40 -0.61
CA ALA A 154 7.43 2.84 0.38
C ALA A 154 7.40 4.36 0.49
N MET A 155 6.23 4.89 0.85
CA MET A 155 6.00 6.30 1.09
C MET A 155 5.03 6.48 2.24
N ARG A 156 5.06 7.64 2.89
CA ARG A 156 4.02 8.06 3.81
C ARG A 156 3.64 9.51 3.58
N HIS A 157 2.41 9.87 3.93
CA HIS A 157 2.02 11.28 3.97
C HIS A 157 2.62 11.90 5.24
N ARG A 158 3.12 13.13 5.12
CA ARG A 158 3.78 13.79 6.26
C ARG A 158 2.82 14.22 7.37
N GLN A 159 1.55 14.46 7.04
CA GLN A 159 0.53 14.91 7.98
C GLN A 159 -0.54 13.88 8.28
N TYR A 160 -1.00 13.15 7.26
CA TYR A 160 -2.06 12.17 7.41
C TYR A 160 -1.50 10.77 7.67
N ASP A 161 -2.29 9.94 8.33
CA ASP A 161 -1.93 8.55 8.61
C ASP A 161 -2.18 7.70 7.35
N ILE A 162 -1.37 7.94 6.33
CA ILE A 162 -1.46 7.28 5.03
C ILE A 162 -0.08 6.74 4.66
N HIS A 163 -0.03 5.45 4.36
CA HIS A 163 1.19 4.72 4.05
C HIS A 163 1.02 3.93 2.78
N GLY A 164 2.04 3.89 1.94
CA GLY A 164 2.06 3.09 0.72
C GLY A 164 3.29 2.20 0.69
N ILE A 165 3.11 0.94 0.30
CA ILE A 165 4.21 0.00 0.05
C ILE A 165 4.03 -0.59 -1.34
N GLN A 166 5.11 -0.60 -2.13
CA GLN A 166 5.09 -1.14 -3.49
C GLN A 166 5.17 -2.65 -3.51
N PHE A 167 5.78 -3.24 -2.51
CA PHE A 167 5.93 -4.68 -2.38
C PHE A 167 4.73 -5.30 -1.65
N HIS A 168 4.62 -6.63 -1.72
CA HIS A 168 3.49 -7.39 -1.19
C HIS A 168 3.78 -7.95 0.20
N PRO A 169 3.19 -7.40 1.28
CA PRO A 169 3.44 -7.90 2.63
C PRO A 169 2.82 -9.28 2.88
N GLU A 170 1.82 -9.67 2.10
CA GLU A 170 1.15 -10.97 2.20
C GLU A 170 1.94 -12.10 1.53
N SER A 171 2.95 -11.76 0.74
CA SER A 171 3.78 -12.73 0.03
C SER A 171 4.80 -13.37 0.95
N VAL A 172 5.06 -14.66 0.73
CA VAL A 172 6.16 -15.39 1.41
C VAL A 172 7.52 -14.78 1.09
N LEU A 173 7.62 -14.02 0.00
CA LEU A 173 8.86 -13.33 -0.39
C LEU A 173 9.14 -12.09 0.46
N THR A 174 8.18 -11.66 1.28
CA THR A 174 8.35 -10.55 2.23
C THR A 174 8.29 -11.12 3.64
N PRO A 175 9.42 -11.59 4.21
CA PRO A 175 9.41 -12.25 5.52
C PRO A 175 8.88 -11.36 6.66
N GLU A 176 9.09 -10.04 6.55
CA GLU A 176 8.66 -9.06 7.57
C GLU A 176 7.26 -8.49 7.32
N GLY A 177 6.54 -9.03 6.34
CA GLY A 177 5.23 -8.52 5.96
C GLY A 177 4.21 -8.48 7.09
N LYS A 178 4.17 -9.53 7.90
CA LYS A 178 3.26 -9.61 9.04
C LYS A 178 3.55 -8.52 10.08
N THR A 179 4.81 -8.21 10.32
CA THR A 179 5.20 -7.13 11.23
C THR A 179 4.77 -5.78 10.71
N ILE A 180 4.95 -5.53 9.41
CA ILE A 180 4.56 -4.27 8.76
C ILE A 180 3.05 -4.04 8.91
N VAL A 181 2.25 -5.03 8.53
CA VAL A 181 0.79 -4.95 8.61
C VAL A 181 0.33 -4.86 10.08
N GLY A 182 0.98 -5.63 10.96
CA GLY A 182 0.71 -5.58 12.40
C GLY A 182 0.95 -4.20 12.99
N ASN A 183 2.01 -3.54 12.59
CA ASN A 183 2.30 -2.17 13.03
C ASN A 183 1.20 -1.19 12.58
N PHE A 184 0.72 -1.34 11.35
CA PHE A 184 -0.39 -0.52 10.86
C PHE A 184 -1.65 -0.73 11.69
N ILE A 185 -1.96 -1.96 12.05
CA ILE A 185 -3.16 -2.28 12.86
C ILE A 185 -3.04 -1.70 14.27
N LYS A 186 -1.87 -1.82 14.90
CA LYS A 186 -1.66 -1.40 16.29
C LYS A 186 -1.72 0.12 16.49
N HIS A 187 -1.39 0.86 15.47
CA HIS A 187 -1.33 2.31 15.55
C HIS A 187 -2.66 2.96 15.26
#